data_1579c8988653ea41d01c91e211539e91
#
_entry.id   1579c8988653ea41d01c91e211539e91
#
_cell.length_a   1.000
_cell.length_b   1.000
_cell.length_c   1.000
_cell.angle_alpha   90.00
_cell.angle_beta   90.00
_cell.angle_gamma   90.00
#
_symmetry.space_group_name_H-M   'P 1'
#
loop_
_entity.id
_entity.type
_entity.pdbx_description
1 polymer ?
#
loop_
_entity_poly.entity_id
_entity_poly.type
_entity_poly.pdbx_seq_one_letter_code
_entity_poly.pdbx_strand_id
1 'polypeptide(L)'
;MEELKIVKIPIDQLTPYDKNTRKHTQKDIDQIKEAILTDGFNDPIGIWGDKNVIVEGHGRLAACKQLGFTEVPCIRLDHLTDEQRKEYAIRHNRSAEFSTWDFKLLAEEIQTLEEEGMDLSGLDFRLDRDNEEYIPPEGSGAIEYGEEVFGDDRFQCECPVCGFRFNEK
;
A
#
# COMPACT_ATOMS: atom_id res chain seq x y z
N MET A 1 12.74 -23.03 0.34
CA MET A 1 12.19 -21.80 0.96
C MET A 1 11.80 -22.17 2.38
N GLU A 2 12.24 -21.41 3.36
CA GLU A 2 11.75 -21.58 4.73
C GLU A 2 10.26 -21.25 4.78
N GLU A 3 9.51 -22.02 5.59
CA GLU A 3 8.10 -21.82 5.81
C GLU A 3 7.88 -20.52 6.61
N LEU A 4 7.12 -19.58 6.07
CA LEU A 4 6.77 -18.36 6.78
C LEU A 4 5.78 -18.70 7.91
N LYS A 5 6.16 -18.35 9.13
CA LYS A 5 5.32 -18.57 10.31
C LYS A 5 4.81 -17.24 10.84
N ILE A 6 3.50 -17.20 11.12
CA ILE A 6 2.89 -16.08 11.83
C ILE A 6 3.17 -16.26 13.33
N VAL A 7 3.74 -15.23 13.94
CA VAL A 7 4.00 -15.15 15.38
C VAL A 7 3.27 -13.95 15.96
N LYS A 8 2.76 -14.05 17.18
CA LYS A 8 2.17 -12.93 17.89
C LYS A 8 3.24 -12.24 18.72
N ILE A 9 3.38 -10.94 18.56
CA ILE A 9 4.38 -10.12 19.25
C ILE A 9 3.67 -9.02 20.02
N PRO A 10 4.01 -8.81 21.31
CA PRO A 10 3.54 -7.66 22.08
C PRO A 10 3.93 -6.35 21.39
N ILE A 11 2.98 -5.40 21.34
CA ILE A 11 3.18 -4.13 20.62
C ILE A 11 4.34 -3.32 21.17
N ASP A 12 4.62 -3.40 22.46
CA ASP A 12 5.71 -2.72 23.16
C ASP A 12 7.10 -3.30 22.81
N GLN A 13 7.15 -4.52 22.27
CA GLN A 13 8.38 -5.17 21.80
C GLN A 13 8.68 -4.88 20.32
N LEU A 14 7.81 -4.15 19.61
CA LEU A 14 8.03 -3.75 18.23
C LEU A 14 8.78 -2.43 18.14
N THR A 15 9.82 -2.39 17.34
CA THR A 15 10.63 -1.19 17.11
C THR A 15 10.30 -0.60 15.74
N PRO A 16 9.64 0.57 15.66
CA PRO A 16 9.47 1.26 14.40
C PRO A 16 10.81 1.58 13.74
N TYR A 17 10.88 1.49 12.41
CA TYR A 17 12.09 1.84 11.68
C TYR A 17 12.17 3.35 11.47
N ASP A 18 13.20 4.01 12.03
CA ASP A 18 13.35 5.47 12.03
C ASP A 18 13.41 6.09 10.64
N LYS A 19 13.89 5.33 9.64
CA LYS A 19 13.98 5.77 8.24
C LYS A 19 12.83 5.26 7.38
N ASN A 20 11.66 5.00 8.00
CA ASN A 20 10.48 4.67 7.22
C ASN A 20 10.11 5.82 6.27
N THR A 21 10.11 5.53 4.97
CA THR A 21 9.84 6.52 3.92
C THR A 21 8.36 6.75 3.68
N ARG A 22 7.49 5.82 4.10
CA ARG A 22 6.04 5.93 3.92
C ARG A 22 5.42 6.65 5.11
N LYS A 23 4.68 7.72 4.84
CA LYS A 23 3.91 8.47 5.83
C LYS A 23 2.44 8.07 5.72
N HIS A 24 1.78 7.97 6.87
CA HIS A 24 0.35 7.73 6.94
C HIS A 24 -0.32 8.94 7.58
N THR A 25 -1.39 9.42 6.95
CA THR A 25 -2.28 10.44 7.54
C THR A 25 -3.18 9.79 8.59
N GLN A 26 -3.85 10.60 9.41
CA GLN A 26 -4.84 10.04 10.34
C GLN A 26 -5.98 9.35 9.58
N LYS A 27 -6.40 9.88 8.42
CA LYS A 27 -7.41 9.26 7.56
C LYS A 27 -6.98 7.86 7.12
N ASP A 28 -5.73 7.68 6.69
CA ASP A 28 -5.22 6.34 6.30
C ASP A 28 -5.25 5.36 7.48
N ILE A 29 -4.88 5.85 8.68
CA ILE A 29 -4.91 5.04 9.90
C ILE A 29 -6.35 4.66 10.26
N ASP A 30 -7.30 5.57 10.13
CA ASP A 30 -8.72 5.30 10.42
C ASP A 30 -9.31 4.28 9.45
N GLN A 31 -8.98 4.33 8.16
CA GLN A 31 -9.35 3.30 7.19
C GLN A 31 -8.76 1.93 7.54
N ILE A 32 -7.49 1.88 7.95
CA ILE A 32 -6.86 0.62 8.39
C ILE A 32 -7.55 0.08 9.65
N LYS A 33 -7.93 0.95 10.60
CA LYS A 33 -8.66 0.54 11.80
C LYS A 33 -10.02 -0.07 11.45
N GLU A 34 -10.75 0.57 10.54
CA GLU A 34 -12.04 0.08 10.07
C GLU A 34 -11.90 -1.31 9.43
N ALA A 35 -10.96 -1.48 8.50
CA ALA A 35 -10.68 -2.77 7.89
C ALA A 35 -10.33 -3.85 8.93
N ILE A 36 -9.50 -3.53 9.93
CA ILE A 36 -9.16 -4.48 11.00
C ILE A 36 -10.40 -4.87 11.83
N LEU A 37 -11.29 -3.93 12.09
CA LEU A 37 -12.51 -4.19 12.88
C LEU A 37 -13.55 -5.00 12.11
N THR A 38 -13.68 -4.75 10.80
CA THR A 38 -14.69 -5.39 9.94
C THR A 38 -14.21 -6.76 9.46
N ASP A 39 -12.99 -6.83 8.94
CA ASP A 39 -12.48 -8.01 8.23
C ASP A 39 -11.54 -8.85 9.09
N GLY A 40 -11.07 -8.32 10.21
CA GLY A 40 -10.02 -8.90 11.04
C GLY A 40 -8.61 -8.47 10.62
N PHE A 41 -7.62 -8.90 11.40
CA PHE A 41 -6.21 -8.62 11.12
C PHE A 41 -5.63 -9.66 10.16
N ASN A 42 -5.82 -9.48 8.86
CA ASN A 42 -5.51 -10.46 7.82
C ASN A 42 -4.13 -10.28 7.16
N ASP A 43 -3.45 -9.15 7.41
CA ASP A 43 -2.16 -8.81 6.80
C ASP A 43 -1.10 -8.56 7.90
N PRO A 44 -0.28 -9.58 8.27
CA PRO A 44 0.68 -9.49 9.37
C PRO A 44 1.74 -8.42 9.18
N ILE A 45 2.30 -7.90 10.29
CA ILE A 45 3.41 -6.93 10.27
C ILE A 45 4.73 -7.66 9.98
N GLY A 46 5.48 -7.20 8.99
CA GLY A 46 6.82 -7.72 8.69
C GLY A 46 7.86 -7.14 9.65
N ILE A 47 8.58 -8.03 10.38
CA ILE A 47 9.61 -7.66 11.35
C ILE A 47 10.94 -8.33 11.05
N TRP A 48 12.04 -7.73 11.54
CA TRP A 48 13.39 -8.21 11.30
C TRP A 48 14.31 -8.02 12.52
N GLY A 49 15.16 -9.01 12.74
CA GLY A 49 16.23 -9.01 13.75
C GLY A 49 15.72 -9.13 15.20
N ASP A 50 16.64 -9.19 16.13
CA ASP A 50 16.35 -9.43 17.56
C ASP A 50 15.54 -8.30 18.22
N LYS A 51 15.60 -7.09 17.65
CA LYS A 51 14.86 -5.92 18.14
C LYS A 51 13.47 -5.80 17.52
N ASN A 52 13.01 -6.78 16.76
CA ASN A 52 11.73 -6.76 16.06
C ASN A 52 11.50 -5.45 15.29
N VAL A 53 12.52 -5.02 14.51
CA VAL A 53 12.42 -3.79 13.72
C VAL A 53 11.37 -3.98 12.64
N ILE A 54 10.41 -3.06 12.56
CA ILE A 54 9.34 -3.12 11.57
C ILE A 54 9.91 -2.79 10.20
N VAL A 55 9.70 -3.67 9.25
CA VAL A 55 10.09 -3.54 7.84
C VAL A 55 8.90 -3.05 7.02
N GLU A 56 7.72 -3.59 7.31
CA GLU A 56 6.45 -3.21 6.69
C GLU A 56 5.31 -3.24 7.71
N GLY A 57 4.24 -2.48 7.46
CA GLY A 57 3.06 -2.46 8.33
C GLY A 57 3.09 -1.38 9.42
N HIS A 58 3.85 -0.29 9.27
CA HIS A 58 3.85 0.83 10.24
C HIS A 58 2.46 1.44 10.44
N GLY A 59 1.65 1.58 9.39
CA GLY A 59 0.26 2.04 9.49
C GLY A 59 -0.60 1.09 10.30
N ARG A 60 -0.45 -0.23 10.08
CA ARG A 60 -1.15 -1.29 10.85
C ARG A 60 -0.78 -1.25 12.33
N LEU A 61 0.51 -1.04 12.66
CA LEU A 61 0.92 -0.84 14.05
C LEU A 61 0.24 0.38 14.68
N ALA A 62 0.19 1.51 13.95
CA ALA A 62 -0.43 2.74 14.45
C ALA A 62 -1.94 2.54 14.69
N ALA A 63 -2.63 1.86 13.76
CA ALA A 63 -4.04 1.50 13.90
C ALA A 63 -4.28 0.60 15.12
N CYS A 64 -3.49 -0.46 15.30
CA CYS A 64 -3.61 -1.37 16.44
C CYS A 64 -3.35 -0.69 17.79
N LYS A 65 -2.39 0.24 17.86
CA LYS A 65 -2.17 1.05 19.07
C LYS A 65 -3.39 1.88 19.42
N GLN A 66 -4.05 2.50 18.43
CA GLN A 66 -5.27 3.29 18.66
C GLN A 66 -6.47 2.40 19.03
N LEU A 67 -6.52 1.17 18.53
CA LEU A 67 -7.54 0.18 18.87
C LEU A 67 -7.29 -0.51 20.24
N GLY A 68 -6.14 -0.25 20.88
CA GLY A 68 -5.82 -0.83 22.19
C GLY A 68 -5.37 -2.29 22.15
N PHE A 69 -4.89 -2.78 21.02
CA PHE A 69 -4.34 -4.12 20.93
C PHE A 69 -3.07 -4.23 21.78
N THR A 70 -2.91 -5.35 22.47
CA THR A 70 -1.70 -5.64 23.27
C THR A 70 -0.66 -6.42 22.49
N GLU A 71 -1.08 -7.22 21.51
CA GLU A 71 -0.23 -8.01 20.64
C GLU A 71 -0.75 -7.97 19.19
N VAL A 72 0.12 -8.18 18.24
CA VAL A 72 -0.23 -8.21 16.81
C VAL A 72 0.43 -9.39 16.10
N PRO A 73 -0.21 -9.94 15.04
CA PRO A 73 0.41 -10.96 14.21
C PRO A 73 1.55 -10.37 13.38
N CYS A 74 2.69 -11.04 13.39
CA CYS A 74 3.88 -10.66 12.68
C CYS A 74 4.44 -11.81 11.86
N ILE A 75 5.16 -11.50 10.80
CA ILE A 75 6.01 -12.44 10.07
C ILE A 75 7.48 -12.02 10.22
N ARG A 76 8.37 -12.99 10.43
CA ARG A 76 9.80 -12.73 10.55
C ARG A 76 10.46 -12.76 9.18
N LEU A 77 11.24 -11.71 8.89
CA LEU A 77 12.00 -11.55 7.65
C LEU A 77 13.51 -11.72 7.91
N ASP A 78 13.88 -12.53 8.90
CA ASP A 78 15.26 -12.71 9.38
C ASP A 78 16.17 -13.41 8.36
N HIS A 79 15.60 -13.99 7.32
CA HIS A 79 16.34 -14.52 6.18
C HIS A 79 16.97 -13.44 5.29
N LEU A 80 16.58 -12.17 5.47
CA LEU A 80 17.13 -11.03 4.73
C LEU A 80 18.35 -10.45 5.46
N THR A 81 19.36 -10.00 4.71
CA THR A 81 20.41 -9.14 5.28
C THR A 81 19.87 -7.74 5.58
N ASP A 82 20.64 -6.90 6.28
CA ASP A 82 20.24 -5.52 6.57
C ASP A 82 20.00 -4.69 5.29
N GLU A 83 20.82 -4.90 4.26
CA GLU A 83 20.67 -4.25 2.95
C GLU A 83 19.42 -4.76 2.24
N GLN A 84 19.23 -6.07 2.22
CA GLN A 84 18.07 -6.70 1.56
C GLN A 84 16.75 -6.27 2.20
N ARG A 85 16.67 -6.13 3.53
CA ARG A 85 15.44 -5.68 4.18
C ARG A 85 15.10 -4.23 3.83
N LYS A 86 16.13 -3.36 3.67
CA LYS A 86 15.92 -1.95 3.25
C LYS A 86 15.41 -1.89 1.83
N GLU A 87 16.01 -2.66 0.93
CA GLU A 87 15.57 -2.79 -0.45
C GLU A 87 14.14 -3.36 -0.52
N TYR A 88 13.88 -4.41 0.25
CA TYR A 88 12.56 -5.02 0.35
C TYR A 88 11.49 -4.00 0.78
N ALA A 89 11.75 -3.21 1.83
CA ALA A 89 10.81 -2.20 2.30
C ALA A 89 10.44 -1.17 1.21
N ILE A 90 11.41 -0.75 0.39
CA ILE A 90 11.17 0.16 -0.74
C ILE A 90 10.37 -0.55 -1.84
N ARG A 91 10.78 -1.76 -2.23
CA ARG A 91 10.12 -2.55 -3.27
C ARG A 91 8.68 -2.89 -2.90
N HIS A 92 8.44 -3.31 -1.66
CA HIS A 92 7.12 -3.63 -1.14
C HIS A 92 6.18 -2.42 -1.23
N ASN A 93 6.63 -1.25 -0.76
CA ASN A 93 5.82 -0.04 -0.86
C ASN A 93 5.57 0.37 -2.32
N ARG A 94 6.58 0.25 -3.18
CA ARG A 94 6.47 0.64 -4.59
C ARG A 94 5.58 -0.31 -5.40
N SER A 95 5.55 -1.60 -5.06
CA SER A 95 4.73 -2.58 -5.80
C SER A 95 3.24 -2.27 -5.77
N ALA A 96 2.75 -1.68 -4.69
CA ALA A 96 1.35 -1.26 -4.58
C ALA A 96 0.99 -0.09 -5.53
N GLU A 97 2.00 0.65 -6.03
CA GLU A 97 1.79 1.78 -6.92
C GLU A 97 1.79 1.39 -8.42
N PHE A 98 2.21 0.15 -8.75
CA PHE A 98 2.29 -0.30 -10.14
C PHE A 98 0.98 -0.90 -10.66
N SER A 99 0.07 -1.29 -9.79
CA SER A 99 -1.23 -1.82 -10.19
C SER A 99 -2.25 -0.70 -10.35
N THR A 100 -3.16 -0.88 -11.33
CA THR A 100 -4.31 -0.01 -11.54
C THR A 100 -5.58 -0.85 -11.41
N TRP A 101 -6.69 -0.18 -11.10
CA TRP A 101 -8.00 -0.82 -11.06
C TRP A 101 -8.55 -0.99 -12.48
N ASP A 102 -9.22 -2.10 -12.73
CA ASP A 102 -10.21 -2.19 -13.80
C ASP A 102 -11.50 -1.56 -13.25
N PHE A 103 -11.72 -0.28 -13.58
CA PHE A 103 -12.81 0.49 -13.00
C PHE A 103 -14.18 -0.05 -13.40
N LYS A 104 -14.31 -0.68 -14.54
CA LYS A 104 -15.57 -1.29 -14.98
C LYS A 104 -15.92 -2.48 -14.10
N LEU A 105 -14.98 -3.42 -13.93
CA LEU A 105 -15.19 -4.58 -13.06
C LEU A 105 -15.37 -4.13 -11.59
N LEU A 106 -14.64 -3.12 -11.14
CA LEU A 106 -14.79 -2.58 -9.80
C LEU A 106 -16.19 -2.00 -9.57
N ALA A 107 -16.73 -1.28 -10.55
CA ALA A 107 -18.07 -0.71 -10.46
C ALA A 107 -19.15 -1.82 -10.39
N GLU A 108 -19.01 -2.87 -11.21
CA GLU A 108 -19.89 -4.03 -11.21
C GLU A 108 -19.88 -4.74 -9.85
N GLU A 109 -18.71 -4.98 -9.26
CA GLU A 109 -18.57 -5.62 -7.93
C GLU A 109 -19.15 -4.75 -6.81
N ILE A 110 -18.87 -3.43 -6.81
CA ILE A 110 -19.44 -2.51 -5.81
C ILE A 110 -20.97 -2.51 -5.89
N GLN A 111 -21.53 -2.43 -7.11
CA GLN A 111 -22.97 -2.46 -7.29
C GLN A 111 -23.58 -3.76 -6.74
N THR A 112 -22.97 -4.91 -7.06
CA THR A 112 -23.43 -6.22 -6.59
C THR A 112 -23.46 -6.27 -5.06
N LEU A 113 -22.40 -5.83 -4.39
CA LEU A 113 -22.31 -5.82 -2.93
C LEU A 113 -23.33 -4.86 -2.29
N GLU A 114 -23.56 -3.69 -2.89
CA GLU A 114 -24.61 -2.75 -2.43
C GLU A 114 -26.02 -3.34 -2.57
N GLU A 115 -26.31 -4.08 -3.66
CA GLU A 115 -27.57 -4.78 -3.87
C GLU A 115 -27.79 -5.90 -2.84
N GLU A 116 -26.69 -6.52 -2.37
CA GLU A 116 -26.68 -7.50 -1.27
C GLU A 116 -26.81 -6.85 0.12
N GLY A 117 -26.82 -5.52 0.19
CA GLY A 117 -27.03 -4.75 1.41
C GLY A 117 -25.76 -4.39 2.17
N MET A 118 -24.58 -4.51 1.55
CA MET A 118 -23.33 -4.10 2.16
C MET A 118 -23.17 -2.57 2.12
N ASP A 119 -22.73 -1.97 3.22
CA ASP A 119 -22.36 -0.56 3.28
C ASP A 119 -20.87 -0.41 2.91
N LEU A 120 -20.61 0.12 1.71
CA LEU A 120 -19.26 0.33 1.18
C LEU A 120 -18.81 1.78 1.24
N SER A 121 -19.56 2.66 1.93
CA SER A 121 -19.24 4.10 2.03
C SER A 121 -17.85 4.38 2.64
N GLY A 122 -17.36 3.49 3.50
CA GLY A 122 -16.02 3.57 4.10
C GLY A 122 -14.88 3.35 3.12
N LEU A 123 -15.11 2.73 1.95
CA LEU A 123 -14.06 2.46 0.96
C LEU A 123 -13.64 3.72 0.18
N ASP A 124 -14.43 4.82 0.27
CA ASP A 124 -14.16 6.13 -0.39
C ASP A 124 -13.95 6.03 -1.91
N PHE A 125 -14.51 5.01 -2.55
CA PHE A 125 -14.56 4.94 -4.01
C PHE A 125 -15.65 5.86 -4.54
N ARG A 126 -15.25 6.82 -5.37
CA ARG A 126 -16.17 7.67 -6.14
C ARG A 126 -16.18 7.18 -7.57
N LEU A 127 -17.23 6.47 -7.94
CA LEU A 127 -17.44 5.99 -9.30
C LEU A 127 -18.49 6.87 -9.97
N ASP A 128 -18.19 7.36 -11.17
CA ASP A 128 -19.20 7.90 -12.07
C ASP A 128 -19.95 6.72 -12.70
N ARG A 129 -21.13 6.44 -12.17
CA ARG A 129 -21.96 5.29 -12.61
C ARG A 129 -22.50 5.44 -14.04
N ASP A 130 -22.55 6.68 -14.53
CA ASP A 130 -23.06 6.95 -15.88
C ASP A 130 -21.96 6.75 -16.95
N ASN A 131 -20.70 6.97 -16.59
CA ASN A 131 -19.55 6.90 -17.50
C ASN A 131 -18.63 5.70 -17.22
N GLU A 132 -18.90 4.89 -16.20
CA GLU A 132 -18.01 3.80 -15.73
C GLU A 132 -16.58 4.29 -15.42
N GLU A 133 -16.43 5.55 -15.01
CA GLU A 133 -15.15 6.19 -14.72
C GLU A 133 -14.95 6.42 -13.22
N TYR A 134 -13.70 6.30 -12.79
CA TYR A 134 -13.31 6.66 -11.43
C TYR A 134 -13.18 8.18 -11.30
N ILE A 135 -13.87 8.76 -10.31
CA ILE A 135 -13.69 10.15 -9.94
C ILE A 135 -12.68 10.20 -8.78
N PRO A 136 -11.45 10.66 -9.01
CA PRO A 136 -10.46 10.76 -7.92
C PRO A 136 -10.96 11.74 -6.85
N PRO A 137 -10.66 11.51 -5.55
CA PRO A 137 -10.99 12.45 -4.49
C PRO A 137 -10.39 13.82 -4.77
N GLU A 138 -11.14 14.89 -4.43
CA GLU A 138 -10.63 16.26 -4.56
C GLU A 138 -9.31 16.42 -3.78
N GLY A 139 -8.23 16.81 -4.47
CA GLY A 139 -6.89 16.96 -3.88
C GLY A 139 -6.00 15.71 -3.98
N SER A 140 -6.46 14.58 -4.47
CA SER A 140 -5.58 13.51 -4.95
C SER A 140 -5.04 13.93 -6.32
N GLY A 141 -4.05 14.82 -6.32
CA GLY A 141 -3.42 15.27 -7.55
C GLY A 141 -2.72 14.11 -8.26
N ALA A 142 -3.46 13.32 -9.03
CA ALA A 142 -2.90 12.79 -10.25
C ALA A 142 -2.48 14.04 -11.03
N ILE A 143 -1.20 14.32 -11.05
CA ILE A 143 -0.64 15.27 -12.00
C ILE A 143 -0.93 14.62 -13.35
N GLU A 144 -2.03 15.02 -14.01
CA GLU A 144 -2.19 14.78 -15.43
C GLU A 144 -1.03 15.50 -16.10
N TYR A 145 0.00 14.74 -16.38
CA TYR A 145 0.99 15.16 -17.35
C TYR A 145 0.26 15.07 -18.69
N GLY A 146 -0.26 16.20 -19.16
CA GLY A 146 -0.81 16.31 -20.50
C GLY A 146 0.22 15.78 -21.50
N GLU A 147 -0.22 15.19 -22.60
CA GLU A 147 0.63 14.66 -23.68
C GLU A 147 1.74 15.65 -24.10
N GLU A 148 1.51 16.97 -23.90
CA GLU A 148 2.49 18.02 -24.12
C GLU A 148 3.73 17.96 -23.23
N VAL A 149 3.66 17.29 -22.05
CA VAL A 149 4.81 17.16 -21.13
C VAL A 149 5.77 16.06 -21.60
N PHE A 150 5.30 15.08 -22.33
CA PHE A 150 6.06 13.94 -22.84
C PHE A 150 6.12 13.89 -24.38
N GLY A 151 6.07 15.04 -25.03
CA GLY A 151 6.28 15.11 -26.47
C GLY A 151 7.56 14.42 -26.89
N ASP A 152 7.48 13.64 -27.97
CA ASP A 152 8.54 12.74 -28.51
C ASP A 152 9.91 13.41 -28.70
N ASP A 153 9.94 14.72 -28.83
CA ASP A 153 11.16 15.50 -29.14
C ASP A 153 12.06 15.79 -27.94
N ARG A 154 11.71 15.31 -26.74
CA ARG A 154 12.42 15.65 -25.49
C ARG A 154 13.47 14.63 -25.06
N PHE A 155 13.47 13.43 -25.60
CA PHE A 155 14.37 12.37 -25.23
C PHE A 155 15.40 12.13 -26.35
N GLN A 156 16.70 12.23 -26.00
CA GLN A 156 17.81 12.10 -26.96
C GLN A 156 18.24 10.64 -27.17
N CYS A 157 17.91 9.76 -26.25
CA CYS A 157 18.32 8.37 -26.25
C CYS A 157 17.13 7.44 -26.09
N GLU A 158 17.20 6.26 -26.73
CA GLU A 158 16.24 5.19 -26.59
C GLU A 158 16.95 3.89 -26.22
N CYS A 159 16.45 3.19 -25.22
CA CYS A 159 16.99 1.89 -24.84
C CYS A 159 16.71 0.84 -25.93
N PRO A 160 17.73 0.20 -26.52
CA PRO A 160 17.55 -0.74 -27.64
C PRO A 160 16.87 -2.06 -27.20
N VAL A 161 16.72 -2.30 -25.89
CA VAL A 161 16.16 -3.55 -25.36
C VAL A 161 14.66 -3.41 -25.08
N CYS A 162 14.20 -2.28 -24.52
CA CYS A 162 12.81 -2.10 -24.10
C CYS A 162 12.12 -0.85 -24.67
N GLY A 163 12.82 -0.04 -25.51
CA GLY A 163 12.26 1.16 -26.12
C GLY A 163 12.08 2.36 -25.18
N PHE A 164 12.53 2.26 -23.93
CA PHE A 164 12.42 3.36 -22.97
C PHE A 164 13.29 4.55 -23.42
N ARG A 165 12.71 5.75 -23.48
CA ARG A 165 13.37 6.98 -23.91
C ARG A 165 13.87 7.79 -22.70
N PHE A 166 15.07 8.33 -22.79
CA PHE A 166 15.74 9.08 -21.71
C PHE A 166 16.72 10.13 -22.26
N ASN A 167 17.13 11.06 -21.41
CA ASN A 167 18.21 12.00 -21.73
C ASN A 167 19.49 11.57 -21.02
N GLU A 168 20.63 11.69 -21.68
CA GLU A 168 21.94 11.56 -21.03
C GLU A 168 22.11 12.66 -19.96
N LYS A 169 22.71 12.27 -18.82
CA LYS A 169 23.05 13.21 -17.74
C LYS A 169 24.29 14.02 -18.09
#